data_54aea07ada0109e4d1ffb73016e04198
#
_entry.id   54aea07ada0109e4d1ffb73016e04198
#
_cell.length_a   1.000
_cell.length_b   1.000
_cell.length_c   1.000
_cell.angle_alpha   90.00
_cell.angle_beta   90.00
_cell.angle_gamma   90.00
#
_symmetry.space_group_name_H-M   'P 1'
#
loop_
_entity.id
_entity.type
_entity.pdbx_description
1 polymer ?
#
loop_
_entity_poly.entity_id
_entity_poly.type
_entity_poly.pdbx_seq_one_letter_code
_entity_poly.pdbx_strand_id
1 'polypeptide(L)'
;MALSSLMSKNKSLFAARVNSGIPRVSSYASMFTLPSYIRKRFGGGDFKFHFIAHHDCHAASCFYCSPFETAAIFTLDGAGEESSTVLAYGK
;
A
#
# COMPACT_ATOMS: atom_id res chain seq x y z
N MET A 1 -4.58 12.44 -5.93
CA MET A 1 -5.23 11.34 -6.68
C MET A 1 -5.15 10.09 -5.84
N ALA A 2 -6.27 9.48 -5.54
CA ALA A 2 -6.25 8.23 -4.79
C ALA A 2 -5.71 7.09 -5.66
N LEU A 3 -4.88 6.23 -5.09
CA LEU A 3 -4.35 5.05 -5.77
C LEU A 3 -5.48 4.17 -6.36
N SER A 4 -6.64 4.15 -5.71
CA SER A 4 -7.84 3.45 -6.18
C SER A 4 -8.33 3.94 -7.55
N SER A 5 -8.16 5.21 -7.89
CA SER A 5 -8.58 5.73 -9.19
C SER A 5 -7.61 5.34 -10.32
N LEU A 6 -6.33 5.12 -10.00
CA LEU A 6 -5.37 4.53 -10.93
C LEU A 6 -5.64 3.04 -11.15
N MET A 7 -6.05 2.33 -10.09
CA MET A 7 -6.39 0.91 -10.15
C MET A 7 -7.66 0.62 -10.93
N SER A 8 -8.59 1.57 -11.00
CA SER A 8 -9.87 1.41 -11.71
C SER A 8 -9.75 1.54 -13.24
N LYS A 9 -8.64 2.05 -13.76
CA LYS A 9 -8.44 2.28 -15.20
C LYS A 9 -7.75 1.10 -15.90
N ASN A 10 -8.39 -0.04 -15.94
CA ASN A 10 -8.00 -1.23 -16.71
C ASN A 10 -6.87 -2.09 -16.16
N LYS A 11 -6.39 -1.81 -14.95
CA LYS A 11 -5.40 -2.68 -14.28
C LYS A 11 -5.95 -3.14 -12.94
N SER A 12 -5.93 -4.42 -12.68
CA SER A 12 -6.24 -5.01 -11.38
C SER A 12 -5.00 -5.66 -10.78
N LEU A 13 -4.91 -5.63 -9.46
CA LEU A 13 -3.82 -6.24 -8.71
C LEU A 13 -4.38 -7.30 -7.77
N PHE A 14 -3.92 -8.52 -7.93
CA PHE A 14 -4.21 -9.62 -7.04
C PHE A 14 -2.93 -10.07 -6.33
N ALA A 15 -2.97 -10.19 -5.01
CA ALA A 15 -1.81 -10.51 -4.21
C ALA A 15 -2.03 -11.67 -3.26
N ALA A 16 -1.03 -12.55 -3.18
CA ALA A 16 -0.90 -13.56 -2.13
C ALA A 16 0.22 -13.14 -1.17
N ARG A 17 -0.05 -13.19 0.13
CA ARG A 17 0.86 -12.71 1.16
C ARG A 17 1.37 -13.84 2.02
N VAL A 18 2.64 -13.75 2.38
CA VAL A 18 3.26 -14.60 3.39
C VAL A 18 3.44 -13.79 4.67
N ASN A 19 2.84 -14.24 5.75
CA ASN A 19 2.95 -13.55 7.04
C ASN A 19 4.37 -13.62 7.58
N SER A 20 4.87 -12.49 8.05
CA SER A 20 6.22 -12.33 8.58
C SER A 20 6.31 -12.38 10.11
N GLY A 21 5.23 -12.71 10.80
CA GLY A 21 5.18 -12.80 12.26
C GLY A 21 4.22 -11.82 12.92
N ILE A 22 4.44 -11.53 14.20
CA ILE A 22 3.53 -10.75 15.03
C ILE A 22 3.51 -9.27 14.60
N PRO A 23 2.34 -8.68 14.33
CA PRO A 23 2.23 -7.26 14.00
C PRO A 23 2.75 -6.38 15.15
N ARG A 24 3.47 -5.34 14.80
CA ARG A 24 3.94 -4.35 15.80
C ARG A 24 2.78 -3.45 16.23
N VAL A 25 2.24 -3.68 17.42
CA VAL A 25 1.10 -2.92 17.96
C VAL A 25 1.37 -1.42 17.98
N SER A 26 2.58 -0.98 18.26
CA SER A 26 2.97 0.44 18.26
C SER A 26 2.81 1.12 16.90
N SER A 27 3.06 0.39 15.81
CA SER A 27 2.89 0.91 14.46
C SER A 27 1.43 1.16 14.12
N TYR A 28 0.53 0.28 14.55
CA TYR A 28 -0.91 0.46 14.35
C TYR A 28 -1.47 1.61 15.17
N ALA A 29 -0.98 1.81 16.39
CA ALA A 29 -1.42 2.92 17.25
C ALA A 29 -1.12 4.28 16.60
N SER A 30 0.04 4.43 15.95
CA SER A 30 0.38 5.68 15.27
C SER A 30 -0.47 5.95 14.03
N MET A 31 -1.01 4.91 13.37
CA MET A 31 -1.90 5.08 12.22
C MET A 31 -3.19 5.84 12.58
N PHE A 32 -3.73 5.65 13.78
CA PHE A 32 -4.95 6.34 14.22
C PHE A 32 -4.74 7.83 14.50
N THR A 33 -3.54 8.24 14.85
CA THR A 33 -3.21 9.64 15.16
C THR A 33 -2.70 10.42 13.95
N LEU A 34 -2.21 9.73 12.92
CA LEU A 34 -1.59 10.34 11.76
C LEU A 34 -2.52 11.28 10.98
N PRO A 35 -3.80 10.96 10.71
CA PRO A 35 -4.69 11.88 10.00
C PRO A 35 -4.87 13.22 10.74
N SER A 36 -5.00 13.20 12.05
CA SER A 36 -5.10 14.40 12.85
C SER A 36 -3.82 15.22 12.85
N TYR A 37 -2.68 14.55 12.91
CA TYR A 37 -1.38 15.19 12.82
C TYR A 37 -1.19 15.90 11.47
N ILE A 38 -1.49 15.23 10.37
CA ILE A 38 -1.37 15.77 9.03
C ILE A 38 -2.31 16.97 8.84
N ARG A 39 -3.56 16.87 9.28
CA ARG A 39 -4.51 17.99 9.22
C ARG A 39 -4.01 19.21 10.00
N LYS A 40 -3.50 18.99 11.19
CA LYS A 40 -2.91 20.06 12.00
C LYS A 40 -1.71 20.70 11.32
N ARG A 41 -0.82 19.89 10.78
CA ARG A 41 0.43 20.35 10.18
C ARG A 41 0.21 21.18 8.92
N PHE A 42 -0.80 20.83 8.12
CA PHE A 42 -1.08 21.49 6.85
C PHE A 42 -2.29 22.43 6.89
N GLY A 43 -2.67 22.92 8.07
CA GLY A 43 -3.68 23.96 8.23
C GLY A 43 -5.13 23.49 8.10
N GLY A 44 -5.38 22.22 8.30
CA GLY A 44 -6.69 21.64 8.06
C GLY A 44 -6.95 21.39 6.59
N GLY A 45 -8.20 21.16 6.22
CA GLY A 45 -8.59 20.93 4.85
C GLY A 45 -9.57 19.76 4.72
N ASP A 46 -10.32 19.77 3.66
CA ASP A 46 -11.30 18.75 3.35
C ASP A 46 -10.67 17.70 2.42
N PHE A 47 -9.84 16.84 3.00
CA PHE A 47 -9.24 15.73 2.28
C PHE A 47 -9.58 14.39 2.95
N LYS A 48 -9.67 13.35 2.14
CA LYS A 48 -9.84 11.98 2.61
C LYS A 48 -8.48 11.36 2.85
N PHE A 49 -8.37 10.62 3.95
CA PHE A 49 -7.15 9.91 4.31
C PHE A 49 -7.31 8.43 4.00
N HIS A 50 -6.37 7.86 3.27
CA HIS A 50 -6.39 6.45 2.88
C HIS A 50 -5.12 5.77 3.37
N PHE A 51 -5.28 4.66 4.07
CA PHE A 51 -4.18 3.78 4.44
C PHE A 51 -4.09 2.63 3.45
N ILE A 52 -2.92 2.42 2.91
CA ILE A 52 -2.66 1.37 1.93
C ILE A 52 -1.58 0.46 2.49
N ALA A 53 -1.79 -0.84 2.41
CA ALA A 53 -0.84 -1.82 2.92
C ALA A 53 0.54 -1.65 2.27
N HIS A 54 1.58 -1.80 3.07
CA HIS A 54 2.97 -1.55 2.69
C HIS A 54 3.37 -2.25 1.38
N HIS A 55 3.15 -3.55 1.29
CA HIS A 55 3.50 -4.32 0.10
C HIS A 55 2.61 -4.02 -1.11
N ASP A 56 1.37 -3.59 -0.89
CA ASP A 56 0.51 -3.13 -1.98
C ASP A 56 1.05 -1.83 -2.60
N CYS A 57 1.63 -0.96 -1.78
CA CYS A 57 2.32 0.23 -2.27
C CYS A 57 3.54 -0.13 -3.12
N HIS A 58 4.36 -1.09 -2.67
CA HIS A 58 5.50 -1.58 -3.44
C HIS A 58 5.05 -2.19 -4.78
N ALA A 59 4.09 -3.09 -4.75
CA ALA A 59 3.59 -3.75 -5.95
C ALA A 59 3.00 -2.75 -6.95
N ALA A 60 2.18 -1.83 -6.47
CA ALA A 60 1.58 -0.81 -7.31
C ALA A 60 2.61 0.14 -7.92
N SER A 61 3.62 0.55 -7.15
CA SER A 61 4.64 1.49 -7.63
C SER A 61 5.48 0.91 -8.77
N CYS A 62 5.77 -0.38 -8.74
CA CYS A 62 6.52 -1.00 -9.82
C CYS A 62 5.63 -1.38 -11.01
N PHE A 63 4.43 -1.90 -10.77
CA PHE A 63 3.55 -2.36 -11.84
C PHE A 63 2.94 -1.22 -12.66
N TYR A 64 2.35 -0.23 -12.00
CA TYR A 64 1.67 0.87 -12.71
C TYR A 64 2.62 1.82 -13.42
N CYS A 65 3.90 1.84 -13.03
CA CYS A 65 4.94 2.58 -13.74
C CYS A 65 5.68 1.74 -14.81
N SER A 66 5.35 0.46 -14.91
CA SER A 66 5.96 -0.44 -15.89
C SER A 66 5.26 -0.38 -17.25
N PRO A 67 5.93 -0.78 -18.35
CA PRO A 67 5.31 -0.89 -19.66
C PRO A 67 4.47 -2.16 -19.82
N PHE A 68 4.40 -3.03 -18.82
CA PHE A 68 3.73 -4.32 -18.95
C PHE A 68 2.22 -4.19 -18.73
N GLU A 69 1.44 -4.82 -19.59
CA GLU A 69 -0.01 -4.93 -19.40
C GLU A 69 -0.36 -5.97 -18.33
N THR A 70 0.41 -7.06 -18.31
CA THR A 70 0.31 -8.11 -17.30
C THR A 70 1.69 -8.46 -16.78
N ALA A 71 1.79 -8.74 -15.49
CA ALA A 71 3.06 -9.11 -14.88
C ALA A 71 2.87 -9.92 -13.60
N ALA A 72 3.79 -10.82 -13.33
CA ALA A 72 4.01 -11.35 -12.00
C ALA A 72 4.86 -10.34 -11.23
N ILE A 73 4.46 -10.05 -10.00
CA ILE A 73 5.12 -9.07 -9.15
C ILE A 73 5.55 -9.76 -7.87
N PHE A 74 6.81 -9.60 -7.54
CA PHE A 74 7.37 -10.13 -6.31
C PHE A 74 7.92 -8.98 -5.48
N THR A 75 7.44 -8.84 -4.25
CA THR A 75 7.94 -7.85 -3.30
C THR A 75 8.61 -8.56 -2.13
N LEU A 76 9.80 -8.14 -1.80
CA LEU A 76 10.58 -8.68 -0.71
C LEU A 76 11.10 -7.51 0.12
N ASP A 77 10.78 -7.51 1.42
CA ASP A 77 11.21 -6.48 2.34
C ASP A 77 11.66 -7.11 3.66
N GLY A 78 12.53 -6.42 4.39
CA GLY A 78 12.98 -6.86 5.69
C GLY A 78 11.87 -6.88 6.74
N ALA A 79 10.89 -6.00 6.61
CA ALA A 79 9.70 -5.93 7.46
C ALA A 79 8.55 -5.25 6.72
N GLY A 80 7.36 -5.73 6.97
CA GLY A 80 6.11 -5.11 6.58
C GLY A 80 5.16 -5.07 7.76
N GLU A 81 3.97 -4.54 7.59
CA GLU A 81 2.99 -4.52 8.67
C GLU A 81 2.50 -5.93 8.98
N GLU A 82 2.22 -6.71 7.96
CA GLU A 82 1.67 -8.07 8.09
C GLU A 82 2.51 -9.11 7.37
N SER A 83 3.28 -8.70 6.38
CA SER A 83 4.00 -9.61 5.49
C SER A 83 5.39 -9.06 5.19
N SER A 84 6.36 -9.95 5.02
CA SER A 84 7.69 -9.61 4.51
C SER A 84 7.82 -9.87 3.01
N THR A 85 6.97 -10.74 2.48
CA THR A 85 7.02 -11.19 1.09
C THR A 85 5.62 -11.25 0.52
N VAL A 86 5.45 -10.71 -0.66
CA VAL A 86 4.18 -10.77 -1.39
C VAL A 86 4.45 -11.19 -2.83
N LEU A 87 3.69 -12.16 -3.29
CA LEU A 87 3.59 -12.51 -4.70
C LEU A 87 2.26 -11.99 -5.23
N ALA A 88 2.31 -11.18 -6.27
CA ALA A 88 1.14 -10.54 -6.85
C ALA A 88 1.09 -10.77 -8.36
N TYR A 89 -0.11 -10.63 -8.90
CA TYR A 89 -0.33 -10.62 -10.34
C TYR A 89 -0.99 -9.30 -10.72
N GLY A 90 -0.35 -8.58 -11.61
CA GLY A 90 -0.86 -7.34 -12.16
C GLY A 90 -1.50 -7.56 -13.53
N LYS A 91 -2.67 -6.93 -13.71
CA LYS A 91 -3.44 -7.05 -14.95
C LYS A 91 -4.09 -5.72 -15.32
#